data_9573c7d23f573506303376e75add54bc
#
_entry.id   9573c7d23f573506303376e75add54bc
#
_cell.length_a   1.000
_cell.length_b   1.000
_cell.length_c   1.000
_cell.angle_alpha   90.00
_cell.angle_beta   90.00
_cell.angle_gamma   90.00
#
_symmetry.space_group_name_H-M   'P 1'
#
loop_
_entity.id
_entity.type
_entity.pdbx_description
1 polymer ?
#
loop_
_entity_poly.entity_id
_entity_poly.type
_entity_poly.pdbx_seq_one_letter_code
_entity_poly.pdbx_strand_id
1 'polypeptide(L)'
;MSDFGRGTARSIPQTVDMSIDAGLRAFMLGVYNKMALGLLVSAGIAYAVATVPAIRDMLFLVSPTGAFRGYTLAGMVLAFAPLALVLISGFAMRNPSPAGSAALYWGIVSLIGASGAVWVLRYTGGSIASTFLITATAFGALSLVGYTTKKDLTGFGSFLIMGVWGLLIASVVNMFLAAPMLYWMINVAGVLIFAGLTAYDTQRLKMT
;
A
#
# COMPACT_ATOMS: atom_id res chain seq x y z
N MET A 1 36.71 -37.12 44.53
CA MET A 1 37.39 -36.02 43.86
C MET A 1 36.83 -36.00 42.46
N SER A 2 35.83 -35.16 42.25
CA SER A 2 35.12 -35.03 40.98
C SER A 2 35.02 -33.53 40.64
N ASP A 3 35.88 -33.15 39.73
CA ASP A 3 35.97 -31.78 39.18
C ASP A 3 34.97 -31.68 38.01
N PHE A 4 33.75 -31.21 38.29
CA PHE A 4 32.79 -30.93 37.24
C PHE A 4 33.08 -29.55 36.66
N GLY A 5 33.62 -29.57 35.43
CA GLY A 5 34.01 -28.43 34.65
C GLY A 5 32.92 -27.35 34.57
N ARG A 6 33.30 -26.16 34.91
CA ARG A 6 32.58 -24.92 34.63
C ARG A 6 32.34 -24.80 33.12
N GLY A 7 31.12 -25.04 32.68
CA GLY A 7 30.67 -24.68 31.36
C GLY A 7 30.80 -23.17 31.21
N THR A 8 31.82 -22.74 30.47
CA THR A 8 31.94 -21.36 30.01
C THR A 8 30.76 -21.06 29.09
N ALA A 9 29.78 -20.33 29.61
CA ALA A 9 28.77 -19.74 28.79
C ALA A 9 29.48 -18.86 27.71
N ARG A 10 29.46 -19.36 26.50
CA ARG A 10 29.99 -18.63 25.34
C ARG A 10 29.09 -17.42 25.20
N SER A 11 29.55 -16.26 25.67
CA SER A 11 28.90 -14.98 25.38
C SER A 11 28.95 -14.79 23.85
N ILE A 12 27.77 -14.83 23.21
CA ILE A 12 27.63 -14.44 21.82
C ILE A 12 28.10 -12.99 21.73
N PRO A 13 29.07 -12.67 20.85
CA PRO A 13 29.61 -11.33 20.80
C PRO A 13 28.48 -10.32 20.47
N GLN A 14 28.32 -9.30 21.31
CA GLN A 14 27.36 -8.20 21.08
C GLN A 14 27.52 -7.52 19.70
N THR A 15 28.68 -7.67 19.08
CA THR A 15 28.95 -7.19 17.73
C THR A 15 28.11 -7.87 16.64
N VAL A 16 27.68 -9.11 16.83
CA VAL A 16 26.84 -9.83 15.86
C VAL A 16 25.42 -9.25 15.90
N ASP A 17 24.87 -8.97 17.07
CA ASP A 17 23.53 -8.37 17.21
C ASP A 17 23.47 -6.96 16.59
N MET A 18 24.52 -6.14 16.80
CA MET A 18 24.56 -4.77 16.23
C MET A 18 24.67 -4.78 14.69
N SER A 19 25.37 -5.75 14.09
CA SER A 19 25.46 -5.86 12.64
C SER A 19 24.15 -6.35 12.01
N ILE A 20 23.43 -7.24 12.66
CA ILE A 20 22.09 -7.70 12.27
C ILE A 20 21.09 -6.54 12.35
N ASP A 21 21.08 -5.78 13.45
CA ASP A 21 20.23 -4.61 13.62
C ASP A 21 20.53 -3.52 12.58
N ALA A 22 21.80 -3.27 12.24
CA ALA A 22 22.18 -2.31 11.22
C ALA A 22 21.72 -2.75 9.82
N GLY A 23 21.84 -4.05 9.50
CA GLY A 23 21.39 -4.63 8.24
C GLY A 23 19.86 -4.55 8.09
N LEU A 24 19.13 -4.92 9.12
CA LEU A 24 17.67 -4.82 9.16
C LEU A 24 17.20 -3.36 9.00
N ARG A 25 17.84 -2.43 9.69
CA ARG A 25 17.53 -1.00 9.56
C ARG A 25 17.79 -0.50 8.16
N ALA A 26 18.89 -0.86 7.53
CA ALA A 26 19.22 -0.47 6.16
C ALA A 26 18.19 -1.04 5.16
N PHE A 27 17.78 -2.30 5.34
CA PHE A 27 16.73 -2.93 4.54
C PHE A 27 15.40 -2.20 4.67
N MET A 28 14.93 -1.94 5.89
CA MET A 28 13.68 -1.23 6.14
C MET A 28 13.69 0.19 5.55
N LEU A 29 14.79 0.94 5.73
CA LEU A 29 14.96 2.25 5.10
C LEU A 29 14.91 2.16 3.58
N GLY A 30 15.51 1.13 2.99
CA GLY A 30 15.46 0.87 1.55
C GLY A 30 14.03 0.64 1.05
N VAL A 31 13.22 -0.12 1.79
CA VAL A 31 11.81 -0.36 1.48
C VAL A 31 11.01 0.94 1.55
N TYR A 32 11.12 1.68 2.65
CA TYR A 32 10.39 2.95 2.82
C TYR A 32 10.78 4.01 1.79
N ASN A 33 12.05 4.11 1.44
CA ASN A 33 12.51 5.02 0.39
C ASN A 33 11.90 4.66 -0.97
N LYS A 34 11.85 3.38 -1.33
CA LYS A 34 11.17 2.93 -2.56
C LYS A 34 9.68 3.24 -2.53
N MET A 35 9.01 3.01 -1.40
CA MET A 35 7.60 3.34 -1.23
C MET A 35 7.35 4.85 -1.39
N ALA A 36 8.16 5.69 -0.74
CA ALA A 36 8.06 7.15 -0.85
C ALA A 36 8.27 7.62 -2.29
N LEU A 37 9.30 7.08 -2.97
CA LEU A 37 9.55 7.39 -4.38
C LEU A 37 8.39 6.94 -5.27
N GLY A 38 7.84 5.75 -5.03
CA GLY A 38 6.66 5.26 -5.73
C GLY A 38 5.45 6.18 -5.58
N LEU A 39 5.18 6.65 -4.37
CA LEU A 39 4.10 7.60 -4.11
C LEU A 39 4.32 8.94 -4.85
N LEU A 40 5.55 9.47 -4.86
CA LEU A 40 5.88 10.69 -5.60
C LEU A 40 5.68 10.51 -7.11
N VAL A 41 6.12 9.39 -7.66
CA VAL A 41 5.91 9.06 -9.09
C VAL A 41 4.42 8.92 -9.40
N SER A 42 3.65 8.20 -8.58
CA SER A 42 2.20 8.09 -8.75
C SER A 42 1.52 9.46 -8.70
N ALA A 43 1.90 10.32 -7.76
CA ALA A 43 1.34 11.67 -7.64
C ALA A 43 1.68 12.53 -8.87
N GLY A 44 2.92 12.46 -9.36
CA GLY A 44 3.34 13.16 -10.58
C GLY A 44 2.56 12.71 -11.81
N ILE A 45 2.38 11.39 -11.98
CA ILE A 45 1.58 10.83 -13.08
C ILE A 45 0.10 11.24 -12.95
N ALA A 46 -0.48 11.15 -11.74
CA ALA A 46 -1.87 11.56 -11.50
C ALA A 46 -2.09 13.03 -11.88
N TYR A 47 -1.17 13.91 -11.48
CA TYR A 47 -1.22 15.32 -11.83
C TYR A 47 -1.06 15.54 -13.34
N ALA A 48 -0.10 14.89 -13.99
CA ALA A 48 0.11 15.00 -15.43
C ALA A 48 -1.12 14.52 -16.23
N VAL A 49 -1.68 13.37 -15.86
CA VAL A 49 -2.90 12.83 -16.51
C VAL A 49 -4.10 13.77 -16.32
N ALA A 50 -4.25 14.37 -15.13
CA ALA A 50 -5.36 15.30 -14.86
C ALA A 50 -5.23 16.63 -15.59
N THR A 51 -3.99 17.12 -15.81
CA THR A 51 -3.73 18.47 -16.33
C THR A 51 -3.50 18.51 -17.83
N VAL A 52 -3.05 17.41 -18.47
CA VAL A 52 -2.85 17.33 -19.92
C VAL A 52 -4.17 16.98 -20.62
N PRO A 53 -4.82 17.92 -21.34
CA PRO A 53 -6.17 17.72 -21.88
C PRO A 53 -6.28 16.50 -22.80
N ALA A 54 -5.30 16.26 -23.66
CA ALA A 54 -5.31 15.13 -24.60
C ALA A 54 -5.38 13.76 -23.89
N ILE A 55 -4.69 13.61 -22.76
CA ILE A 55 -4.69 12.36 -21.96
C ILE A 55 -5.93 12.31 -21.08
N ARG A 56 -6.26 13.41 -20.44
CA ARG A 56 -7.42 13.53 -19.55
C ARG A 56 -8.71 13.19 -20.30
N ASP A 57 -8.96 13.80 -21.45
CA ASP A 57 -10.22 13.67 -22.19
C ASP A 57 -10.36 12.30 -22.87
N MET A 58 -9.24 11.58 -23.07
CA MET A 58 -9.26 10.20 -23.50
C MET A 58 -9.75 9.25 -22.38
N LEU A 59 -9.47 9.58 -21.12
CA LEU A 59 -9.73 8.72 -19.95
C LEU A 59 -10.98 9.13 -19.17
N PHE A 60 -11.28 10.43 -19.12
CA PHE A 60 -12.32 10.98 -18.26
C PHE A 60 -13.26 11.87 -19.05
N LEU A 61 -14.55 11.76 -18.72
CA LEU A 61 -15.56 12.72 -19.18
C LEU A 61 -15.51 13.92 -18.23
N VAL A 62 -15.12 15.07 -18.76
CA VAL A 62 -15.07 16.32 -17.99
C VAL A 62 -16.02 17.35 -18.57
N SER A 63 -16.59 18.19 -17.69
CA SER A 63 -17.41 19.30 -18.13
C SER A 63 -16.55 20.43 -18.71
N PRO A 64 -17.15 21.43 -19.44
CA PRO A 64 -16.42 22.61 -19.90
C PRO A 64 -15.74 23.39 -18.75
N THR A 65 -16.24 23.23 -17.52
CA THR A 65 -15.67 23.83 -16.30
C THR A 65 -14.56 22.99 -15.67
N GLY A 66 -14.16 21.86 -16.30
CA GLY A 66 -13.13 20.96 -15.80
C GLY A 66 -13.60 19.95 -14.72
N ALA A 67 -14.89 19.97 -14.36
CA ALA A 67 -15.40 19.04 -13.33
C ALA A 67 -15.55 17.61 -13.89
N PHE A 68 -15.13 16.63 -13.13
CA PHE A 68 -15.28 15.21 -13.44
C PHE A 68 -16.76 14.82 -13.55
N ARG A 69 -17.15 14.17 -14.63
CA ARG A 69 -18.50 13.67 -14.89
C ARG A 69 -18.59 12.14 -14.97
N GLY A 70 -17.50 11.49 -15.33
CA GLY A 70 -17.49 10.03 -15.46
C GLY A 70 -16.21 9.52 -16.10
N TYR A 71 -16.19 8.22 -16.31
CA TYR A 71 -15.10 7.53 -17.02
C TYR A 71 -15.50 7.25 -18.46
N THR A 72 -14.55 7.38 -19.39
CA THR A 72 -14.66 6.72 -20.70
C THR A 72 -14.45 5.21 -20.56
N LEU A 73 -14.64 4.46 -21.64
CA LEU A 73 -14.32 3.02 -21.62
C LEU A 73 -12.84 2.79 -21.29
N ALA A 74 -11.94 3.57 -21.86
CA ALA A 74 -10.51 3.52 -21.56
C ALA A 74 -10.22 3.86 -20.09
N GLY A 75 -10.89 4.86 -19.53
CA GLY A 75 -10.79 5.22 -18.11
C GLY A 75 -11.30 4.14 -17.18
N MET A 76 -12.36 3.43 -17.54
CA MET A 76 -12.84 2.27 -16.77
C MET A 76 -11.81 1.14 -16.76
N VAL A 77 -11.25 0.79 -17.91
CA VAL A 77 -10.18 -0.22 -18.00
C VAL A 77 -8.99 0.20 -17.12
N LEU A 78 -8.57 1.46 -17.21
CA LEU A 78 -7.48 2.00 -16.40
C LEU A 78 -7.78 1.94 -14.89
N ALA A 79 -9.01 2.21 -14.47
CA ALA A 79 -9.40 2.18 -13.05
C ALA A 79 -9.23 0.79 -12.41
N PHE A 80 -9.44 -0.28 -13.17
CA PHE A 80 -9.27 -1.67 -12.72
C PHE A 80 -7.90 -2.26 -13.03
N ALA A 81 -7.10 -1.62 -13.91
CA ALA A 81 -5.81 -2.14 -14.36
C ALA A 81 -4.81 -2.41 -13.23
N PRO A 82 -4.65 -1.55 -12.18
CA PRO A 82 -3.75 -1.85 -11.08
C PRO A 82 -4.12 -3.13 -10.33
N LEU A 83 -5.41 -3.31 -10.04
CA LEU A 83 -5.92 -4.52 -9.37
C LEU A 83 -5.71 -5.77 -10.24
N ALA A 84 -6.04 -5.68 -11.52
CA ALA A 84 -5.84 -6.77 -12.47
C ALA A 84 -4.36 -7.17 -12.55
N LEU A 85 -3.44 -6.19 -12.63
CA LEU A 85 -2.00 -6.45 -12.69
C LEU A 85 -1.49 -7.14 -11.40
N VAL A 86 -1.95 -6.70 -10.23
CA VAL A 86 -1.60 -7.34 -8.94
C VAL A 86 -2.10 -8.78 -8.90
N LEU A 87 -3.35 -9.03 -9.27
CA LEU A 87 -3.92 -10.38 -9.27
C LEU A 87 -3.20 -11.30 -10.26
N ILE A 88 -3.00 -10.84 -11.49
CA ILE A 88 -2.31 -11.62 -12.54
C ILE A 88 -0.88 -11.93 -12.10
N SER A 89 -0.16 -10.95 -11.53
CA SER A 89 1.22 -11.16 -11.06
C SER A 89 1.29 -12.20 -9.94
N GLY A 90 0.33 -12.22 -9.03
CA GLY A 90 0.27 -13.21 -7.95
C GLY A 90 0.10 -14.65 -8.45
N PHE A 91 -0.59 -14.84 -9.58
CA PHE A 91 -0.76 -16.16 -10.20
C PHE A 91 0.37 -16.52 -11.18
N ALA A 92 0.83 -15.55 -11.98
CA ALA A 92 1.77 -15.79 -13.07
C ALA A 92 3.25 -15.76 -12.64
N MET A 93 3.59 -14.99 -11.59
CA MET A 93 4.97 -14.74 -11.19
C MET A 93 5.29 -15.40 -9.84
N ARG A 94 5.46 -16.73 -9.85
CA ARG A 94 5.83 -17.46 -8.63
C ARG A 94 7.27 -17.18 -8.15
N ASN A 95 8.20 -16.97 -9.08
CA ASN A 95 9.61 -16.64 -8.80
C ASN A 95 10.08 -15.54 -9.75
N PRO A 96 9.70 -14.27 -9.53
CA PRO A 96 10.08 -13.20 -10.42
C PRO A 96 11.56 -12.88 -10.30
N SER A 97 12.21 -12.60 -11.44
CA SER A 97 13.56 -12.06 -11.44
C SER A 97 13.58 -10.66 -10.77
N PRO A 98 14.73 -10.19 -10.26
CA PRO A 98 14.83 -8.84 -9.71
C PRO A 98 14.36 -7.74 -10.67
N ALA A 99 14.69 -7.89 -11.97
CA ALA A 99 14.22 -6.97 -13.01
C ALA A 99 12.70 -7.06 -13.23
N GLY A 100 12.13 -8.28 -13.21
CA GLY A 100 10.70 -8.51 -13.30
C GLY A 100 9.92 -7.90 -12.13
N SER A 101 10.44 -8.07 -10.91
CA SER A 101 9.85 -7.45 -9.71
C SER A 101 9.89 -5.92 -9.77
N ALA A 102 10.99 -5.34 -10.25
CA ALA A 102 11.11 -3.90 -10.42
C ALA A 102 10.15 -3.38 -11.49
N ALA A 103 10.06 -4.05 -12.64
CA ALA A 103 9.14 -3.68 -13.71
C ALA A 103 7.68 -3.76 -13.25
N LEU A 104 7.31 -4.81 -12.51
CA LEU A 104 5.99 -4.97 -11.92
C LEU A 104 5.67 -3.83 -10.94
N TYR A 105 6.61 -3.53 -10.04
CA TYR A 105 6.46 -2.44 -9.07
C TYR A 105 6.19 -1.10 -9.77
N TRP A 106 7.05 -0.71 -10.72
CA TRP A 106 6.88 0.55 -11.45
C TRP A 106 5.64 0.57 -12.34
N GLY A 107 5.25 -0.58 -12.89
CA GLY A 107 4.01 -0.74 -13.63
C GLY A 107 2.78 -0.47 -12.75
N ILE A 108 2.72 -1.09 -11.57
CA ILE A 108 1.65 -0.87 -10.59
C ILE A 108 1.61 0.59 -10.14
N VAL A 109 2.76 1.16 -9.77
CA VAL A 109 2.89 2.56 -9.34
C VAL A 109 2.36 3.51 -10.42
N SER A 110 2.71 3.28 -11.69
CA SER A 110 2.27 4.10 -12.81
C SER A 110 0.76 3.99 -13.07
N LEU A 111 0.22 2.78 -13.01
CA LEU A 111 -1.21 2.54 -13.17
C LEU A 111 -2.04 3.14 -12.02
N ILE A 112 -1.55 3.02 -10.78
CA ILE A 112 -2.18 3.68 -9.61
C ILE A 112 -2.16 5.20 -9.80
N GLY A 113 -1.04 5.76 -10.25
CA GLY A 113 -0.94 7.18 -10.53
C GLY A 113 -1.93 7.62 -11.60
N ALA A 114 -1.95 6.95 -12.75
CA ALA A 114 -2.84 7.29 -13.86
C ALA A 114 -4.33 7.15 -13.49
N SER A 115 -4.72 6.06 -12.81
CA SER A 115 -6.09 5.87 -12.32
C SER A 115 -6.45 6.88 -11.22
N GLY A 116 -5.47 7.27 -10.39
CA GLY A 116 -5.62 8.26 -9.33
C GLY A 116 -5.84 9.70 -9.80
N ALA A 117 -5.65 10.00 -11.09
CA ALA A 117 -5.93 11.33 -11.66
C ALA A 117 -7.37 11.81 -11.39
N VAL A 118 -8.32 10.90 -11.22
CA VAL A 118 -9.71 11.23 -10.85
C VAL A 118 -9.80 12.00 -9.54
N TRP A 119 -8.91 11.74 -8.59
CA TRP A 119 -8.90 12.45 -7.31
C TRP A 119 -8.50 13.91 -7.49
N VAL A 120 -7.54 14.18 -8.40
CA VAL A 120 -7.11 15.54 -8.75
C VAL A 120 -8.25 16.32 -9.45
N LEU A 121 -9.10 15.62 -10.21
CA LEU A 121 -10.26 16.22 -10.89
C LEU A 121 -11.47 16.43 -9.96
N ARG A 122 -11.57 15.70 -8.86
CA ARG A 122 -12.72 15.72 -7.94
C ARG A 122 -12.52 16.55 -6.70
N TYR A 123 -11.28 16.67 -6.23
CA TYR A 123 -10.95 17.29 -4.95
C TYR A 123 -9.99 18.45 -5.11
N THR A 124 -10.05 19.41 -4.20
CA THR A 124 -9.11 20.52 -4.17
C THR A 124 -7.73 20.07 -3.70
N GLY A 125 -6.67 20.74 -4.16
CA GLY A 125 -5.31 20.44 -3.75
C GLY A 125 -5.11 20.49 -2.23
N GLY A 126 -5.77 21.40 -1.54
CA GLY A 126 -5.74 21.49 -0.07
C GLY A 126 -6.38 20.28 0.60
N SER A 127 -7.50 19.77 0.09
CA SER A 127 -8.13 18.56 0.60
C SER A 127 -7.27 17.32 0.39
N ILE A 128 -6.64 17.20 -0.77
CA ILE A 128 -5.70 16.10 -1.07
C ILE A 128 -4.49 16.16 -0.13
N ALA A 129 -3.90 17.35 0.03
CA ALA A 129 -2.71 17.53 0.87
C ALA A 129 -3.00 17.21 2.35
N SER A 130 -4.12 17.68 2.89
CA SER A 130 -4.50 17.40 4.29
C SER A 130 -4.77 15.92 4.52
N THR A 131 -5.50 15.26 3.61
CA THR A 131 -5.74 13.81 3.68
C THR A 131 -4.44 13.04 3.60
N PHE A 132 -3.53 13.43 2.70
CA PHE A 132 -2.21 12.80 2.57
C PHE A 132 -1.39 12.92 3.86
N LEU A 133 -1.34 14.11 4.48
CA LEU A 133 -0.61 14.33 5.74
C LEU A 133 -1.17 13.50 6.89
N ILE A 134 -2.49 13.45 7.03
CA ILE A 134 -3.16 12.64 8.06
C ILE A 134 -2.83 11.16 7.84
N THR A 135 -2.95 10.68 6.60
CA THR A 135 -2.67 9.28 6.27
C THR A 135 -1.19 8.93 6.45
N ALA A 136 -0.28 9.81 6.05
CA ALA A 136 1.17 9.62 6.23
C ALA A 136 1.55 9.56 7.71
N THR A 137 0.96 10.41 8.55
CA THR A 137 1.17 10.40 10.00
C THR A 137 0.64 9.10 10.63
N ALA A 138 -0.57 8.70 10.27
CA ALA A 138 -1.16 7.45 10.74
C ALA A 138 -0.34 6.23 10.29
N PHE A 139 0.10 6.19 9.03
CA PHE A 139 0.96 5.15 8.51
C PHE A 139 2.29 5.06 9.27
N GLY A 140 2.95 6.20 9.51
CA GLY A 140 4.18 6.26 10.29
C GLY A 140 4.00 5.73 11.70
N ALA A 141 2.93 6.14 12.40
CA ALA A 141 2.63 5.68 13.74
C ALA A 141 2.35 4.16 13.78
N LEU A 142 1.53 3.64 12.85
CA LEU A 142 1.21 2.22 12.76
C LEU A 142 2.41 1.36 12.38
N SER A 143 3.28 1.87 11.50
CA SER A 143 4.54 1.23 11.15
C SER A 143 5.47 1.14 12.36
N LEU A 144 5.56 2.19 13.18
CA LEU A 144 6.32 2.15 14.44
C LEU A 144 5.73 1.12 15.42
N VAL A 145 4.41 1.03 15.55
CA VAL A 145 3.75 0.02 16.37
C VAL A 145 4.07 -1.39 15.87
N GLY A 146 3.95 -1.65 14.57
CA GLY A 146 4.30 -2.93 13.97
C GLY A 146 5.77 -3.30 14.15
N TYR A 147 6.67 -2.33 14.04
CA TYR A 147 8.11 -2.53 14.21
C TYR A 147 8.50 -2.83 15.68
N THR A 148 7.87 -2.15 16.64
CA THR A 148 8.23 -2.21 18.07
C THR A 148 7.46 -3.29 18.81
N THR A 149 6.29 -3.72 18.35
CA THR A 149 5.47 -4.72 19.06
C THR A 149 6.20 -6.06 19.17
N LYS A 150 6.07 -6.66 20.37
CA LYS A 150 6.57 -8.02 20.66
C LYS A 150 5.49 -9.09 20.50
N LYS A 151 4.23 -8.69 20.30
CA LYS A 151 3.12 -9.62 20.08
C LYS A 151 3.17 -10.11 18.64
N ASP A 152 2.97 -11.40 18.44
CA ASP A 152 2.83 -11.99 17.10
C ASP A 152 1.48 -11.56 16.50
N LEU A 153 1.57 -10.83 15.38
CA LEU A 153 0.39 -10.34 14.64
C LEU A 153 -0.04 -11.29 13.52
N THR A 154 0.58 -12.46 13.34
CA THR A 154 0.32 -13.38 12.21
C THR A 154 -1.14 -13.82 12.15
N GLY A 155 -1.72 -14.22 13.28
CA GLY A 155 -3.13 -14.61 13.35
C GLY A 155 -4.07 -13.44 13.04
N PHE A 156 -3.73 -12.25 13.56
CA PHE A 156 -4.48 -11.02 13.28
C PHE A 156 -4.37 -10.61 11.82
N GLY A 157 -3.19 -10.72 11.21
CA GLY A 157 -2.98 -10.45 9.78
C GLY A 157 -3.85 -11.33 8.89
N SER A 158 -3.95 -12.63 9.17
CA SER A 158 -4.83 -13.55 8.44
C SER A 158 -6.30 -13.15 8.52
N PHE A 159 -6.77 -12.73 9.70
CA PHE A 159 -8.12 -12.20 9.88
C PHE A 159 -8.36 -10.92 9.08
N LEU A 160 -7.39 -10.00 9.06
CA LEU A 160 -7.49 -8.75 8.30
C LEU A 160 -7.51 -9.00 6.78
N ILE A 161 -6.73 -9.95 6.28
CA ILE A 161 -6.75 -10.33 4.85
C ILE A 161 -8.14 -10.85 4.47
N MET A 162 -8.78 -11.67 5.31
CA MET A 162 -10.16 -12.10 5.10
C MET A 162 -11.11 -10.88 5.10
N GLY A 163 -10.86 -9.90 5.99
CA GLY A 163 -11.60 -8.64 6.01
C GLY A 163 -11.49 -7.84 4.70
N VAL A 164 -10.32 -7.83 4.05
CA VAL A 164 -10.14 -7.20 2.71
C VAL A 164 -11.05 -7.85 1.67
N TRP A 165 -11.12 -9.18 1.63
CA TRP A 165 -12.05 -9.86 0.74
C TRP A 165 -13.50 -9.51 1.02
N GLY A 166 -13.88 -9.42 2.31
CA GLY A 166 -15.20 -8.95 2.73
C GLY A 166 -15.50 -7.53 2.24
N LEU A 167 -14.52 -6.60 2.34
CA LEU A 167 -14.67 -5.24 1.83
C LEU A 167 -14.83 -5.21 0.31
N LEU A 168 -14.07 -6.01 -0.43
CA LEU A 168 -14.20 -6.09 -1.89
C LEU A 168 -15.60 -6.57 -2.29
N ILE A 169 -16.09 -7.64 -1.68
CA ILE A 169 -17.44 -8.16 -1.93
C ILE A 169 -18.50 -7.11 -1.56
N ALA A 170 -18.40 -6.50 -0.39
CA ALA A 170 -19.33 -5.46 0.05
C ALA A 170 -19.32 -4.25 -0.89
N SER A 171 -18.16 -3.86 -1.42
CA SER A 171 -18.02 -2.77 -2.38
C SER A 171 -18.72 -3.09 -3.70
N VAL A 172 -18.54 -4.32 -4.21
CA VAL A 172 -19.23 -4.78 -5.43
C VAL A 172 -20.74 -4.81 -5.21
N VAL A 173 -21.22 -5.34 -4.08
CA VAL A 173 -22.65 -5.35 -3.73
C VAL A 173 -23.19 -3.91 -3.64
N ASN A 174 -22.44 -3.01 -3.00
CA ASN A 174 -22.88 -1.62 -2.86
C ASN A 174 -22.93 -0.85 -4.19
N MET A 175 -22.15 -1.28 -5.19
CA MET A 175 -22.23 -0.70 -6.53
C MET A 175 -23.61 -0.90 -7.17
N PHE A 176 -24.32 -1.99 -6.83
CA PHE A 176 -25.68 -2.26 -7.29
C PHE A 176 -26.75 -1.72 -6.35
N LEU A 177 -26.51 -1.74 -5.03
CA LEU A 177 -27.46 -1.26 -4.03
C LEU A 177 -27.48 0.27 -3.89
N ALA A 178 -26.35 0.92 -4.19
CA ALA A 178 -26.13 2.36 -4.01
C ALA A 178 -26.56 2.88 -2.62
N ALA A 179 -26.39 2.06 -1.57
CA ALA A 179 -26.82 2.34 -0.21
C ALA A 179 -25.79 3.24 0.52
N PRO A 180 -26.14 4.49 0.90
CA PRO A 180 -25.19 5.41 1.53
C PRO A 180 -24.65 4.89 2.86
N MET A 181 -25.47 4.21 3.65
CA MET A 181 -25.06 3.64 4.94
C MET A 181 -24.00 2.54 4.75
N LEU A 182 -24.21 1.66 3.76
CA LEU A 182 -23.26 0.60 3.44
C LEU A 182 -21.94 1.19 2.92
N TYR A 183 -21.99 2.23 2.08
CA TYR A 183 -20.81 2.96 1.64
C TYR A 183 -20.01 3.52 2.82
N TRP A 184 -20.67 4.16 3.79
CA TRP A 184 -20.00 4.68 4.97
C TRP A 184 -19.35 3.58 5.82
N MET A 185 -20.08 2.46 6.05
CA MET A 185 -19.54 1.30 6.78
C MET A 185 -18.32 0.69 6.10
N ILE A 186 -18.32 0.54 4.78
CA ILE A 186 -17.18 0.04 4.01
C ILE A 186 -15.96 0.95 4.19
N ASN A 187 -16.15 2.27 4.15
CA ASN A 187 -15.03 3.22 4.33
C ASN A 187 -14.43 3.13 5.73
N VAL A 188 -15.26 3.12 6.79
CA VAL A 188 -14.77 3.01 8.18
C VAL A 188 -14.06 1.67 8.40
N ALA A 189 -14.68 0.56 8.00
CA ALA A 189 -14.08 -0.76 8.11
C ALA A 189 -12.78 -0.87 7.30
N GLY A 190 -12.74 -0.26 6.11
CA GLY A 190 -11.55 -0.19 5.26
C GLY A 190 -10.39 0.48 5.97
N VAL A 191 -10.60 1.67 6.54
CA VAL A 191 -9.55 2.37 7.30
C VAL A 191 -9.00 1.50 8.42
N LEU A 192 -9.86 0.85 9.21
CA LEU A 192 -9.45 0.00 10.33
C LEU A 192 -8.68 -1.24 9.87
N ILE A 193 -9.15 -1.91 8.83
CA ILE A 193 -8.50 -3.11 8.26
C ILE A 193 -7.13 -2.75 7.69
N PHE A 194 -7.02 -1.70 6.88
CA PHE A 194 -5.75 -1.30 6.29
C PHE A 194 -4.78 -0.73 7.33
N ALA A 195 -5.27 -0.06 8.38
CA ALA A 195 -4.45 0.35 9.52
C ALA A 195 -3.83 -0.86 10.22
N GLY A 196 -4.62 -1.89 10.50
CA GLY A 196 -4.14 -3.13 11.09
C GLY A 196 -3.14 -3.87 10.17
N LEU A 197 -3.41 -3.93 8.86
CA LEU A 197 -2.50 -4.52 7.88
C LEU A 197 -1.17 -3.78 7.81
N THR A 198 -1.16 -2.46 7.92
CA THR A 198 0.10 -1.67 7.95
C THR A 198 1.00 -2.11 9.10
N ALA A 199 0.44 -2.30 10.30
CA ALA A 199 1.20 -2.78 11.45
C ALA A 199 1.68 -4.23 11.25
N TYR A 200 0.82 -5.10 10.74
CA TYR A 200 1.15 -6.50 10.43
C TYR A 200 2.26 -6.62 9.38
N ASP A 201 2.13 -5.91 8.26
CA ASP A 201 3.11 -5.98 7.17
C ASP A 201 4.48 -5.43 7.60
N THR A 202 4.49 -4.36 8.42
CA THR A 202 5.75 -3.84 8.99
C THR A 202 6.41 -4.85 9.92
N GLN A 203 5.63 -5.56 10.75
CA GLN A 203 6.18 -6.63 11.58
C GLN A 203 6.71 -7.78 10.72
N ARG A 204 5.98 -8.18 9.69
CA ARG A 204 6.38 -9.24 8.76
C ARG A 204 7.69 -8.90 8.04
N LEU A 205 7.82 -7.65 7.56
CA LEU A 205 9.06 -7.18 6.93
C LEU A 205 10.27 -7.22 7.89
N LYS A 206 10.04 -6.97 9.17
CA LYS A 206 11.10 -7.07 10.20
C LYS A 206 11.57 -8.51 10.39
N MET A 207 10.71 -9.50 10.19
CA MET A 207 11.00 -10.91 10.42
C MET A 207 11.54 -11.65 9.18
N THR A 208 11.60 -10.96 8.02
CA THR A 208 12.13 -11.49 6.76
C THR A 208 13.61 -11.16 6.64
#